data_d8d70f6157555569ce56d2310e6d7bfe
#
_entry.id   d8d70f6157555569ce56d2310e6d7bfe
#
_cell.length_a   1.000
_cell.length_b   1.000
_cell.length_c   1.000
_cell.angle_alpha   90.00
_cell.angle_beta   90.00
_cell.angle_gamma   90.00
#
_symmetry.space_group_name_H-M   'P 1'
#
loop_
_entity.id
_entity.type
_entity.pdbx_description
1 polymer ?
#
loop_
_entity_poly.entity_id
_entity_poly.type
_entity_poly.pdbx_seq_one_letter_code
_entity_poly.pdbx_strand_id
1 'polypeptide(L)'
;VLFCLLLGTAETGSFFGLPSDLFLLLDPLTDTAIPLVIRTLIPGLFPAVFTILLAVLAGRIFCGWLCPMGATLDIFGGAVRRLLGRGKSGKRHVSAPVPRSLKYLVLAVILTAALCGVNLAFWASPIPLTTRLYALVLHPLGLEGIGQGLEAVSPLLERAGAIDWLYWHPDTRYFYTSWFVGAFWFVLIVLESARPRFWCRCFCPAGALLGLFSRFAFWKRHVSTNCTSCGRCSAQYPAGILKENPVLSQPSECLTCQACVSV
;
A
#
# COMPACT_ATOMS: atom_id res chain seq x y z
N VAL A 1 -5.93 5.71 7.98
CA VAL A 1 -7.19 6.04 8.66
C VAL A 1 -8.30 6.27 7.64
N LEU A 2 -8.19 7.25 6.71
CA LEU A 2 -9.23 7.54 5.71
C LEU A 2 -9.65 6.32 4.88
N PHE A 3 -8.70 5.51 4.42
CA PHE A 3 -8.97 4.27 3.69
C PHE A 3 -9.82 3.27 4.49
N CYS A 4 -9.50 3.07 5.78
CA CYS A 4 -10.28 2.17 6.65
C CYS A 4 -11.69 2.73 6.94
N LEU A 5 -11.82 4.05 7.08
CA LEU A 5 -13.12 4.69 7.28
C LEU A 5 -14.01 4.55 6.04
N LEU A 6 -13.46 4.78 4.84
CA LEU A 6 -14.21 4.59 3.59
C LEU A 6 -14.61 3.13 3.35
N LEU A 7 -13.75 2.17 3.70
CA LEU A 7 -14.12 0.76 3.65
C LEU A 7 -15.22 0.39 4.65
N GLY A 8 -15.15 0.91 5.88
CA GLY A 8 -16.15 0.64 6.91
C GLY A 8 -17.52 1.23 6.58
N THR A 9 -17.57 2.26 5.73
CA THR A 9 -18.83 2.89 5.28
C THR A 9 -19.25 2.46 3.87
N ALA A 10 -18.66 1.37 3.35
CA ALA A 10 -18.97 0.86 2.01
C ALA A 10 -20.46 0.49 1.85
N GLU A 11 -21.13 0.08 2.93
CA GLU A 11 -22.57 -0.22 2.93
C GLU A 11 -23.42 1.03 2.75
N THR A 12 -22.98 2.19 3.22
CA THR A 12 -23.69 3.47 3.10
C THR A 12 -23.40 4.20 1.79
N GLY A 13 -22.43 3.72 1.02
CA GLY A 13 -22.04 4.24 -0.29
C GLY A 13 -21.25 5.54 -0.27
N SER A 14 -21.26 6.30 0.84
CA SER A 14 -20.51 7.55 0.95
C SER A 14 -20.15 7.89 2.40
N PHE A 15 -19.01 8.55 2.57
CA PHE A 15 -18.54 9.11 3.84
C PHE A 15 -18.24 10.60 3.65
N PHE A 16 -18.98 11.48 4.32
CA PHE A 16 -18.87 12.94 4.15
C PHE A 16 -18.98 13.39 2.68
N GLY A 17 -19.85 12.73 1.87
CA GLY A 17 -19.98 13.06 0.45
C GLY A 17 -18.86 12.51 -0.46
N LEU A 18 -17.87 11.80 0.09
CA LEU A 18 -16.86 11.10 -0.68
C LEU A 18 -17.36 9.69 -1.02
N PRO A 19 -17.22 9.24 -2.28
CA PRO A 19 -17.60 7.89 -2.65
C PRO A 19 -16.68 6.87 -1.97
N SER A 20 -17.25 5.75 -1.53
CA SER A 20 -16.50 4.68 -0.84
C SER A 20 -15.43 4.04 -1.71
N ASP A 21 -15.58 4.10 -3.02
CA ASP A 21 -14.68 3.57 -4.04
C ASP A 21 -13.58 4.55 -4.49
N LEU A 22 -13.50 5.74 -3.85
CA LEU A 22 -12.53 6.80 -4.20
C LEU A 22 -11.09 6.28 -4.35
N PHE A 23 -10.64 5.38 -3.48
CA PHE A 23 -9.30 4.82 -3.57
C PHE A 23 -9.12 3.88 -4.76
N LEU A 24 -10.16 3.15 -5.16
CA LEU A 24 -10.11 2.32 -6.36
C LEU A 24 -10.04 3.18 -7.62
N LEU A 25 -10.78 4.30 -7.65
CA LEU A 25 -10.75 5.27 -8.75
C LEU A 25 -9.42 6.03 -8.85
N LEU A 26 -8.63 6.07 -7.78
CA LEU A 26 -7.30 6.68 -7.76
C LEU A 26 -6.17 5.69 -8.13
N ASP A 27 -6.50 4.44 -8.51
CA ASP A 27 -5.52 3.44 -8.88
C ASP A 27 -5.03 3.62 -10.33
N PRO A 28 -3.83 4.18 -10.54
CA PRO A 28 -3.37 4.50 -11.89
C PRO A 28 -3.16 3.27 -12.77
N LEU A 29 -2.91 2.11 -12.17
CA LEU A 29 -2.67 0.88 -12.93
C LEU A 29 -3.97 0.27 -13.43
N THR A 30 -4.95 0.12 -12.55
CA THR A 30 -6.25 -0.47 -12.90
C THR A 30 -6.95 0.40 -13.92
N ASP A 31 -6.94 1.71 -13.73
CA ASP A 31 -7.60 2.65 -14.63
C ASP A 31 -6.89 2.83 -15.96
N THR A 32 -5.59 2.57 -16.05
CA THR A 32 -4.90 2.52 -17.35
C THR A 32 -5.10 1.18 -18.06
N ALA A 33 -5.26 0.07 -17.32
CA ALA A 33 -5.45 -1.25 -17.91
C ALA A 33 -6.88 -1.46 -18.45
N ILE A 34 -7.91 -0.95 -17.77
CA ILE A 34 -9.31 -1.12 -18.16
C ILE A 34 -9.60 -0.61 -19.59
N PRO A 35 -9.26 0.64 -19.97
CA PRO A 35 -9.47 1.13 -21.32
C PRO A 35 -8.75 0.32 -22.39
N LEU A 36 -7.57 -0.23 -22.07
CA LEU A 36 -6.83 -1.10 -22.99
C LEU A 36 -7.56 -2.42 -23.23
N VAL A 37 -8.18 -2.98 -22.20
CA VAL A 37 -8.94 -4.24 -22.28
C VAL A 37 -10.23 -4.06 -23.09
N ILE A 38 -11.03 -3.03 -22.79
CA ILE A 38 -12.33 -2.80 -23.43
C ILE A 38 -12.24 -1.94 -24.69
N ARG A 39 -11.05 -1.42 -25.01
CA ARG A 39 -10.79 -0.58 -26.20
C ARG A 39 -11.71 0.64 -26.31
N THR A 40 -12.18 1.17 -25.17
CA THR A 40 -13.04 2.36 -25.08
C THR A 40 -12.50 3.32 -24.03
N LEU A 41 -12.57 4.60 -24.31
CA LEU A 41 -12.24 5.63 -23.33
C LEU A 41 -13.43 5.81 -22.38
N ILE A 42 -13.22 5.50 -21.12
CA ILE A 42 -14.24 5.61 -20.07
C ILE A 42 -14.09 6.96 -19.37
N PRO A 43 -15.20 7.62 -18.99
CA PRO A 43 -15.15 8.86 -18.18
C PRO A 43 -14.39 8.70 -16.84
N GLY A 44 -14.30 7.46 -16.31
CA GLY A 44 -13.56 7.13 -15.08
C GLY A 44 -12.02 7.21 -15.19
N LEU A 45 -11.49 7.55 -16.38
CA LEU A 45 -10.03 7.74 -16.57
C LEU A 45 -9.49 9.01 -15.89
N PHE A 46 -10.37 9.95 -15.53
CA PHE A 46 -9.99 11.25 -14.94
C PHE A 46 -9.14 11.12 -13.67
N PRO A 47 -9.47 10.28 -12.67
CA PRO A 47 -8.66 10.11 -11.46
C PRO A 47 -7.27 9.51 -11.74
N ALA A 48 -7.17 8.59 -12.73
CA ALA A 48 -5.89 8.03 -13.13
C ALA A 48 -4.97 9.06 -13.78
N VAL A 49 -5.53 9.89 -14.68
CA VAL A 49 -4.79 11.00 -15.29
C VAL A 49 -4.32 11.97 -14.20
N PHE A 50 -5.15 12.26 -13.22
CA PHE A 50 -4.78 13.09 -12.08
C PHE A 50 -3.61 12.51 -11.28
N THR A 51 -3.63 11.20 -10.96
CA THR A 51 -2.53 10.55 -10.23
C THR A 51 -1.24 10.49 -11.03
N ILE A 52 -1.33 10.30 -12.35
CA ILE A 52 -0.18 10.35 -13.26
C ILE A 52 0.38 11.79 -13.35
N LEU A 53 -0.48 12.78 -13.48
CA LEU A 53 -0.09 14.18 -13.50
C LEU A 53 0.59 14.58 -12.19
N LEU A 54 0.04 14.15 -11.07
CA LEU A 54 0.65 14.34 -9.75
C LEU A 54 2.04 13.70 -9.67
N ALA A 55 2.23 12.52 -10.30
CA ALA A 55 3.53 11.88 -10.37
C ALA A 55 4.55 12.66 -11.22
N VAL A 56 4.11 13.32 -12.27
CA VAL A 56 4.96 14.22 -13.08
C VAL A 56 5.30 15.50 -12.33
N LEU A 57 4.39 16.04 -11.54
CA LEU A 57 4.62 17.27 -10.78
C LEU A 57 5.47 17.02 -9.52
N ALA A 58 5.04 16.11 -8.68
CA ALA A 58 5.57 15.92 -7.33
C ALA A 58 6.27 14.56 -7.10
N GLY A 59 6.52 13.82 -8.18
CA GLY A 59 7.12 12.49 -8.08
C GLY A 59 6.16 11.43 -7.53
N ARG A 60 6.68 10.40 -6.89
CA ARG A 60 5.87 9.27 -6.38
C ARG A 60 5.20 9.55 -5.04
N ILE A 61 4.62 10.75 -4.88
CA ILE A 61 3.97 11.18 -3.63
C ILE A 61 2.81 10.27 -3.25
N PHE A 62 2.05 9.78 -4.23
CA PHE A 62 0.97 8.81 -4.02
C PHE A 62 1.46 7.56 -3.27
N CYS A 63 2.60 6.98 -3.70
CA CYS A 63 3.17 5.79 -3.05
C CYS A 63 3.71 6.07 -1.65
N GLY A 64 4.10 7.31 -1.35
CA GLY A 64 4.65 7.69 -0.06
C GLY A 64 3.60 8.04 0.99
N TRP A 65 2.48 8.64 0.59
CA TRP A 65 1.51 9.27 1.49
C TRP A 65 0.09 8.71 1.41
N LEU A 66 -0.38 8.38 0.20
CA LEU A 66 -1.77 7.94 0.00
C LEU A 66 -1.93 6.43 -0.11
N CYS A 67 -0.92 5.71 -0.60
CA CYS A 67 -1.07 4.29 -0.88
C CYS A 67 -1.33 3.47 0.40
N PRO A 68 -2.52 2.82 0.53
CA PRO A 68 -2.87 2.07 1.73
C PRO A 68 -1.97 0.83 1.93
N MET A 69 -1.48 0.24 0.84
CA MET A 69 -0.58 -0.91 0.92
C MET A 69 0.75 -0.56 1.58
N GLY A 70 1.32 0.61 1.27
CA GLY A 70 2.56 1.08 1.92
C GLY A 70 2.39 1.24 3.42
N ALA A 71 1.28 1.87 3.85
CA ALA A 71 0.94 2.05 5.27
C ALA A 71 0.72 0.70 5.98
N THR A 72 -0.01 -0.22 5.36
CA THR A 72 -0.28 -1.56 5.89
C THR A 72 1.02 -2.34 6.11
N LEU A 73 1.91 -2.36 5.12
CA LEU A 73 3.21 -3.03 5.21
C LEU A 73 4.12 -2.40 6.28
N ASP A 74 4.12 -1.07 6.40
CA ASP A 74 4.90 -0.38 7.43
C ASP A 74 4.39 -0.70 8.85
N ILE A 75 3.06 -0.78 9.05
CA ILE A 75 2.44 -1.12 10.34
C ILE A 75 2.73 -2.57 10.71
N PHE A 76 2.31 -3.53 9.88
CA PHE A 76 2.46 -4.96 10.19
C PHE A 76 3.92 -5.40 10.17
N GLY A 77 4.71 -5.00 9.18
CA GLY A 77 6.12 -5.31 9.12
C GLY A 77 6.91 -4.63 10.25
N GLY A 78 6.49 -3.44 10.67
CA GLY A 78 7.03 -2.75 11.85
C GLY A 78 6.73 -3.49 13.14
N ALA A 79 5.50 -3.98 13.33
CA ALA A 79 5.08 -4.77 14.48
C ALA A 79 5.89 -6.07 14.57
N VAL A 80 5.98 -6.82 13.48
CA VAL A 80 6.75 -8.08 13.44
C VAL A 80 8.24 -7.84 13.73
N ARG A 81 8.84 -6.78 13.19
CA ARG A 81 10.23 -6.41 13.50
C ARG A 81 10.45 -6.11 14.99
N ARG A 82 9.48 -5.45 15.63
CA ARG A 82 9.55 -5.16 17.09
C ARG A 82 9.44 -6.45 17.90
N LEU A 83 8.50 -7.33 17.56
CA LEU A 83 8.31 -8.63 18.21
C LEU A 83 9.55 -9.53 18.11
N LEU A 84 10.22 -9.51 16.95
CA LEU A 84 11.47 -10.25 16.72
C LEU A 84 12.71 -9.59 17.33
N GLY A 85 12.57 -8.55 18.13
CA GLY A 85 13.69 -7.82 18.77
C GLY A 85 14.59 -7.06 17.78
N ARG A 86 14.21 -6.97 16.51
CA ARG A 86 14.97 -6.29 15.45
C ARG A 86 14.70 -4.79 15.37
N GLY A 87 13.98 -4.24 16.35
CA GLY A 87 13.36 -2.91 16.28
C GLY A 87 14.30 -1.69 16.30
N LYS A 88 15.57 -1.81 16.68
CA LYS A 88 16.47 -0.65 16.84
C LYS A 88 17.89 -0.84 16.29
N SER A 89 18.23 -1.99 15.74
CA SER A 89 19.55 -2.16 15.15
C SER A 89 19.61 -1.41 13.81
N GLY A 90 20.33 -0.32 13.76
CA GLY A 90 20.54 0.54 12.58
C GLY A 90 21.23 -0.14 11.39
N LYS A 91 21.50 -1.44 11.50
CA LYS A 91 21.97 -2.30 10.41
C LYS A 91 20.76 -2.94 9.76
N ARG A 92 20.03 -2.19 8.92
CA ARG A 92 19.14 -2.79 7.93
C ARG A 92 20.01 -3.66 7.03
N HIS A 93 20.04 -4.96 7.30
CA HIS A 93 20.73 -5.93 6.43
C HIS A 93 20.10 -5.86 5.04
N VAL A 94 20.77 -5.20 4.14
CA VAL A 94 20.46 -5.29 2.71
C VAL A 94 21.13 -6.57 2.24
N SER A 95 20.45 -7.68 2.45
CA SER A 95 20.80 -8.92 1.77
C SER A 95 20.52 -8.75 0.28
N ALA A 96 21.38 -9.31 -0.55
CA ALA A 96 21.39 -9.45 -2.00
C ALA A 96 20.52 -8.48 -2.85
N PRO A 97 21.04 -7.93 -3.92
CA PRO A 97 20.29 -7.03 -4.82
C PRO A 97 19.18 -7.82 -5.52
N VAL A 98 17.94 -7.70 -5.05
CA VAL A 98 16.81 -8.11 -5.89
C VAL A 98 16.75 -7.12 -7.04
N PRO A 99 16.72 -7.58 -8.29
CA PRO A 99 16.73 -6.70 -9.45
C PRO A 99 15.45 -5.83 -9.41
N ARG A 100 15.66 -4.53 -9.28
CA ARG A 100 14.58 -3.53 -9.30
C ARG A 100 13.88 -3.48 -10.67
N SER A 101 14.50 -4.03 -11.69
CA SER A 101 13.94 -4.21 -13.03
C SER A 101 12.73 -5.14 -13.05
N LEU A 102 12.59 -6.04 -12.08
CA LEU A 102 11.48 -7.01 -12.04
C LEU A 102 10.10 -6.33 -12.05
N LYS A 103 9.91 -5.21 -11.34
CA LYS A 103 8.65 -4.47 -11.35
C LYS A 103 8.26 -3.94 -12.73
N TYR A 104 9.25 -3.57 -13.58
CA TYR A 104 9.01 -3.12 -14.95
C TYR A 104 8.64 -4.29 -15.86
N LEU A 105 9.23 -5.46 -15.61
CA LEU A 105 8.84 -6.69 -16.31
C LEU A 105 7.40 -7.08 -15.95
N VAL A 106 7.04 -7.04 -14.66
CA VAL A 106 5.65 -7.28 -14.21
C VAL A 106 4.69 -6.27 -14.85
N LEU A 107 5.05 -4.99 -14.89
CA LEU A 107 4.26 -3.97 -15.57
C LEU A 107 4.09 -4.28 -17.06
N ALA A 108 5.16 -4.66 -17.77
CA ALA A 108 5.10 -5.01 -19.17
C ALA A 108 4.17 -6.20 -19.43
N VAL A 109 4.27 -7.26 -18.60
CA VAL A 109 3.38 -8.43 -18.69
C VAL A 109 1.91 -8.04 -18.49
N ILE A 110 1.61 -7.17 -17.50
CA ILE A 110 0.23 -6.72 -17.24
C ILE A 110 -0.31 -5.89 -18.41
N LEU A 111 0.50 -4.97 -18.96
CA LEU A 111 0.07 -4.15 -20.09
C LEU A 111 -0.11 -4.98 -21.37
N THR A 112 0.77 -5.94 -21.64
CA THR A 112 0.60 -6.86 -22.78
C THR A 112 -0.62 -7.75 -22.62
N ALA A 113 -0.89 -8.27 -21.42
CA ALA A 113 -2.10 -9.02 -21.12
C ALA A 113 -3.37 -8.17 -21.33
N ALA A 114 -3.34 -6.89 -20.89
CA ALA A 114 -4.44 -5.96 -21.10
C ALA A 114 -4.71 -5.71 -22.60
N LEU A 115 -3.67 -5.58 -23.42
CA LEU A 115 -3.82 -5.48 -24.89
C LEU A 115 -4.42 -6.74 -25.50
N CYS A 116 -4.15 -7.92 -24.91
CA CYS A 116 -4.77 -9.19 -25.29
C CYS A 116 -6.20 -9.37 -24.74
N GLY A 117 -6.75 -8.38 -24.03
CA GLY A 117 -8.09 -8.43 -23.46
C GLY A 117 -8.19 -9.08 -22.07
N VAL A 118 -7.05 -9.37 -21.41
CA VAL A 118 -7.03 -9.99 -20.07
C VAL A 118 -6.63 -8.95 -19.03
N ASN A 119 -7.50 -8.68 -18.05
CA ASN A 119 -7.22 -7.73 -16.98
C ASN A 119 -6.51 -8.40 -15.79
N LEU A 120 -5.17 -8.40 -15.81
CA LEU A 120 -4.34 -8.83 -14.69
C LEU A 120 -4.04 -7.71 -13.70
N ALA A 121 -4.31 -6.45 -14.05
CA ALA A 121 -4.02 -5.30 -13.20
C ALA A 121 -4.72 -5.38 -11.84
N PHE A 122 -5.97 -5.83 -11.82
CA PHE A 122 -6.78 -5.98 -10.63
C PHE A 122 -6.20 -6.99 -9.60
N TRP A 123 -5.38 -7.95 -10.04
CA TRP A 123 -4.71 -8.91 -9.17
C TRP A 123 -3.37 -8.42 -8.63
N ALA A 124 -2.71 -7.55 -9.35
CA ALA A 124 -1.35 -7.10 -9.02
C ALA A 124 -1.32 -5.67 -8.46
N SER A 125 -2.39 -4.91 -8.59
CA SER A 125 -2.45 -3.54 -8.10
C SER A 125 -2.49 -3.48 -6.56
N PRO A 126 -1.78 -2.51 -5.97
CA PRO A 126 -1.68 -2.39 -4.52
C PRO A 126 -3.01 -2.07 -3.83
N ILE A 127 -3.91 -1.30 -4.47
CA ILE A 127 -5.16 -0.90 -3.86
C ILE A 127 -6.14 -2.08 -3.77
N PRO A 128 -6.49 -2.80 -4.87
CA PRO A 128 -7.32 -3.99 -4.81
C PRO A 128 -6.77 -5.09 -3.89
N LEU A 129 -5.44 -5.28 -3.84
CA LEU A 129 -4.83 -6.24 -2.92
C LEU A 129 -5.07 -5.87 -1.47
N THR A 130 -4.91 -4.58 -1.13
CA THR A 130 -5.15 -4.09 0.22
C THR A 130 -6.63 -4.17 0.59
N THR A 131 -7.52 -3.79 -0.32
CA THR A 131 -8.97 -3.90 -0.11
C THR A 131 -9.39 -5.33 0.20
N ARG A 132 -8.85 -6.31 -0.53
CA ARG A 132 -9.11 -7.74 -0.25
C ARG A 132 -8.61 -8.17 1.13
N LEU A 133 -7.45 -7.71 1.57
CA LEU A 133 -6.97 -8.00 2.92
C LEU A 133 -7.95 -7.48 3.97
N TYR A 134 -8.32 -6.22 3.85
CA TYR A 134 -9.22 -5.59 4.83
C TYR A 134 -10.61 -6.21 4.81
N ALA A 135 -11.19 -6.43 3.63
CA ALA A 135 -12.57 -6.95 3.50
C ALA A 135 -12.68 -8.45 3.83
N LEU A 136 -11.72 -9.28 3.37
CA LEU A 136 -11.83 -10.73 3.49
C LEU A 136 -11.12 -11.32 4.70
N VAL A 137 -10.18 -10.60 5.31
CA VAL A 137 -9.38 -11.11 6.44
C VAL A 137 -9.59 -10.26 7.68
N LEU A 138 -9.30 -8.97 7.61
CA LEU A 138 -9.29 -8.13 8.81
C LEU A 138 -10.69 -7.79 9.31
N HIS A 139 -11.64 -7.58 8.42
CA HIS A 139 -13.03 -7.26 8.81
C HIS A 139 -13.69 -8.42 9.56
N PRO A 140 -13.74 -9.67 9.04
CA PRO A 140 -14.34 -10.76 9.79
C PRO A 140 -13.59 -11.08 11.09
N LEU A 141 -12.25 -11.05 11.10
CA LEU A 141 -11.46 -11.21 12.32
C LEU A 141 -11.74 -10.10 13.35
N GLY A 142 -11.92 -8.87 12.89
CA GLY A 142 -12.28 -7.74 13.74
C GLY A 142 -13.65 -7.92 14.38
N LEU A 143 -14.64 -8.33 13.60
CA LEU A 143 -16.01 -8.59 14.09
C LEU A 143 -16.03 -9.73 15.11
N GLU A 144 -15.31 -10.83 14.87
CA GLU A 144 -15.15 -11.90 15.85
C GLU A 144 -14.48 -11.42 17.14
N GLY A 145 -13.40 -10.65 17.01
CA GLY A 145 -12.71 -10.08 18.17
C GLY A 145 -13.60 -9.16 19.01
N ILE A 146 -14.43 -8.35 18.33
CA ILE A 146 -15.43 -7.51 19.02
C ILE A 146 -16.49 -8.39 19.69
N GLY A 147 -17.02 -9.40 19.01
CA GLY A 147 -18.01 -10.34 19.57
C GLY A 147 -17.50 -11.03 20.84
N GLN A 148 -16.31 -11.63 20.78
CA GLN A 148 -15.67 -12.25 21.95
C GLN A 148 -15.39 -11.24 23.07
N GLY A 149 -15.02 -10.01 22.72
CA GLY A 149 -14.85 -8.92 23.68
C GLY A 149 -16.16 -8.55 24.39
N LEU A 150 -17.26 -8.45 23.64
CA LEU A 150 -18.58 -8.20 24.20
C LEU A 150 -19.04 -9.34 25.14
N GLU A 151 -18.84 -10.59 24.73
CA GLU A 151 -19.13 -11.73 25.58
C GLU A 151 -18.34 -11.73 26.89
N ALA A 152 -17.06 -11.38 26.85
CA ALA A 152 -16.20 -11.27 28.04
C ALA A 152 -16.66 -10.15 29.00
N VAL A 153 -17.25 -9.07 28.48
CA VAL A 153 -17.73 -7.91 29.25
C VAL A 153 -19.23 -8.02 29.55
N SER A 154 -19.92 -9.07 29.06
CA SER A 154 -21.36 -9.26 29.24
C SER A 154 -21.87 -9.08 30.67
N PRO A 155 -21.22 -9.63 31.75
CA PRO A 155 -21.72 -9.47 33.10
C PRO A 155 -21.67 -8.01 33.61
N LEU A 156 -20.81 -7.19 33.00
CA LEU A 156 -20.74 -5.77 33.32
C LEU A 156 -21.81 -4.98 32.57
N LEU A 157 -22.06 -5.32 31.30
CA LEU A 157 -23.08 -4.70 30.44
C LEU A 157 -24.50 -4.96 30.97
N GLU A 158 -24.78 -6.19 31.44
CA GLU A 158 -26.03 -6.53 32.10
C GLU A 158 -26.28 -5.66 33.33
N ARG A 159 -25.26 -5.46 34.17
CA ARG A 159 -25.35 -4.57 35.35
C ARG A 159 -25.56 -3.10 34.98
N ALA A 160 -25.05 -2.68 33.84
CA ALA A 160 -25.20 -1.31 33.34
C ALA A 160 -26.51 -1.09 32.57
N GLY A 161 -27.33 -2.13 32.35
CA GLY A 161 -28.58 -2.04 31.59
C GLY A 161 -28.41 -1.87 30.07
N ALA A 162 -27.20 -2.04 29.55
CA ALA A 162 -26.86 -1.88 28.12
C ALA A 162 -27.08 -3.19 27.35
N ILE A 163 -28.29 -3.75 27.45
CA ILE A 163 -28.65 -5.09 26.95
C ILE A 163 -28.62 -5.14 25.40
N ASP A 164 -28.89 -4.05 24.72
CA ASP A 164 -28.94 -3.97 23.27
C ASP A 164 -27.60 -4.37 22.59
N TRP A 165 -26.47 -4.09 23.25
CA TRP A 165 -25.13 -4.45 22.76
C TRP A 165 -24.84 -5.96 22.88
N LEU A 166 -25.53 -6.65 23.80
CA LEU A 166 -25.34 -8.06 24.04
C LEU A 166 -25.97 -8.93 22.93
N TYR A 167 -27.03 -8.43 22.27
CA TYR A 167 -27.71 -9.11 21.17
C TYR A 167 -27.11 -8.77 19.81
N TRP A 168 -26.05 -7.96 19.76
CA TRP A 168 -25.37 -7.66 18.51
C TRP A 168 -24.45 -8.81 18.11
N HIS A 169 -24.95 -9.69 17.25
CA HIS A 169 -24.18 -10.79 16.67
C HIS A 169 -23.86 -10.47 15.20
N PRO A 170 -22.65 -10.00 14.88
CA PRO A 170 -22.28 -9.77 13.50
C PRO A 170 -22.14 -11.09 12.75
N ASP A 171 -22.81 -11.22 11.61
CA ASP A 171 -22.65 -12.37 10.72
C ASP A 171 -21.26 -12.38 10.10
N THR A 172 -20.35 -13.16 10.67
CA THR A 172 -19.01 -13.34 10.12
C THR A 172 -19.04 -14.41 9.05
N ARG A 173 -18.80 -14.01 7.79
CA ARG A 173 -18.72 -14.95 6.67
C ARG A 173 -17.27 -15.13 6.26
N TYR A 174 -16.80 -16.38 6.34
CA TYR A 174 -15.48 -16.74 5.85
C TYR A 174 -15.60 -17.41 4.48
N PHE A 175 -14.77 -16.97 3.54
CA PHE A 175 -14.68 -17.56 2.22
C PHE A 175 -13.35 -18.34 2.09
N TYR A 176 -13.34 -19.40 1.30
CA TYR A 176 -12.07 -20.10 1.01
C TYR A 176 -10.99 -19.17 0.46
N THR A 177 -11.39 -18.16 -0.29
CA THR A 177 -10.50 -17.10 -0.81
C THR A 177 -9.78 -16.34 0.31
N SER A 178 -10.39 -16.20 1.51
CA SER A 178 -9.80 -15.50 2.65
C SER A 178 -8.49 -16.16 3.10
N TRP A 179 -8.41 -17.49 3.05
CA TRP A 179 -7.19 -18.22 3.39
C TRP A 179 -6.05 -17.95 2.42
N PHE A 180 -6.33 -17.91 1.11
CA PHE A 180 -5.33 -17.57 0.10
C PHE A 180 -4.84 -16.13 0.24
N VAL A 181 -5.75 -15.18 0.46
CA VAL A 181 -5.41 -13.79 0.70
C VAL A 181 -4.59 -13.64 1.99
N GLY A 182 -5.01 -14.31 3.07
CA GLY A 182 -4.29 -14.32 4.34
C GLY A 182 -2.88 -14.90 4.22
N ALA A 183 -2.74 -16.06 3.56
CA ALA A 183 -1.44 -16.69 3.32
C ALA A 183 -0.52 -15.80 2.46
N PHE A 184 -1.05 -15.20 1.40
CA PHE A 184 -0.30 -14.26 0.56
C PHE A 184 0.22 -13.06 1.38
N TRP A 185 -0.64 -12.44 2.19
CA TRP A 185 -0.25 -11.32 3.02
C TRP A 185 0.71 -11.71 4.15
N PHE A 186 0.54 -12.90 4.72
CA PHE A 186 1.50 -13.45 5.69
C PHE A 186 2.90 -13.54 5.09
N VAL A 187 3.03 -14.12 3.90
CA VAL A 187 4.32 -14.19 3.17
C VAL A 187 4.87 -12.80 2.91
N LEU A 188 4.02 -11.84 2.47
CA LEU A 188 4.45 -10.46 2.26
C LEU A 188 4.97 -9.80 3.54
N ILE A 189 4.28 -9.97 4.67
CA ILE A 189 4.68 -9.40 5.96
C ILE A 189 6.01 -10.00 6.43
N VAL A 190 6.22 -11.30 6.25
CA VAL A 190 7.49 -11.96 6.56
C VAL A 190 8.62 -11.39 5.70
N LEU A 191 8.42 -11.26 4.38
CA LEU A 191 9.39 -10.64 3.47
C LEU A 191 9.65 -9.17 3.84
N GLU A 192 8.61 -8.44 4.23
CA GLU A 192 8.68 -7.05 4.67
C GLU A 192 9.47 -6.90 5.97
N SER A 193 9.36 -7.88 6.89
CA SER A 193 10.13 -7.90 8.14
C SER A 193 11.63 -8.01 7.89
N ALA A 194 12.02 -8.73 6.82
CA ALA A 194 13.41 -8.88 6.38
C ALA A 194 13.88 -7.67 5.54
N ARG A 195 13.01 -7.14 4.69
CA ARG A 195 13.34 -6.08 3.72
C ARG A 195 12.22 -5.04 3.63
N PRO A 196 12.39 -3.84 4.21
CA PRO A 196 11.37 -2.81 4.20
C PRO A 196 10.91 -2.45 2.79
N ARG A 197 9.59 -2.38 2.61
CA ARG A 197 8.91 -2.07 1.35
C ARG A 197 9.34 -2.96 0.18
N PHE A 198 9.53 -4.26 0.47
CA PHE A 198 9.95 -5.25 -0.51
C PHE A 198 9.02 -5.28 -1.73
N TRP A 199 7.70 -5.37 -1.51
CA TRP A 199 6.70 -5.36 -2.58
C TRP A 199 6.80 -4.11 -3.45
N CYS A 200 6.80 -2.93 -2.83
CA CYS A 200 6.84 -1.65 -3.54
C CYS A 200 8.11 -1.45 -4.37
N ARG A 201 9.21 -2.09 -3.97
CA ARG A 201 10.51 -1.98 -4.63
C ARG A 201 10.70 -2.93 -5.80
N CYS A 202 10.17 -4.14 -5.68
CA CYS A 202 10.52 -5.25 -6.55
C CYS A 202 9.37 -5.73 -7.45
N PHE A 203 8.13 -5.67 -6.95
CA PHE A 203 6.98 -6.29 -7.63
C PHE A 203 5.88 -5.31 -8.03
N CYS A 204 5.70 -4.20 -7.31
CA CYS A 204 4.56 -3.30 -7.51
C CYS A 204 4.53 -2.68 -8.91
N PRO A 205 3.58 -3.06 -9.79
CA PRO A 205 3.47 -2.52 -11.15
C PRO A 205 2.95 -1.08 -11.17
N ALA A 206 2.04 -0.70 -10.27
CA ALA A 206 1.61 0.69 -10.12
C ALA A 206 2.80 1.59 -9.72
N GLY A 207 3.67 1.09 -8.82
CA GLY A 207 4.91 1.77 -8.48
C GLY A 207 5.91 1.86 -9.63
N ALA A 208 5.93 0.89 -10.56
CA ALA A 208 6.73 0.96 -11.77
C ALA A 208 6.17 2.00 -12.74
N LEU A 209 4.86 2.01 -12.96
CA LEU A 209 4.16 2.97 -13.82
C LEU A 209 4.42 4.41 -13.36
N LEU A 210 4.11 4.72 -12.10
CA LEU A 210 4.38 6.05 -11.52
C LEU A 210 5.88 6.38 -11.53
N GLY A 211 6.75 5.38 -11.40
CA GLY A 211 8.21 5.53 -11.48
C GLY A 211 8.69 6.00 -12.85
N LEU A 212 8.06 5.55 -13.94
CA LEU A 212 8.36 6.01 -15.30
C LEU A 212 8.07 7.50 -15.46
N PHE A 213 6.90 7.95 -15.01
CA PHE A 213 6.49 9.34 -15.09
C PHE A 213 7.27 10.26 -14.13
N SER A 214 7.61 9.77 -12.94
CA SER A 214 8.36 10.55 -11.95
C SER A 214 9.82 10.86 -12.36
N ARG A 215 10.34 10.25 -13.43
CA ARG A 215 11.63 10.66 -14.01
C ARG A 215 11.61 12.12 -14.45
N PHE A 216 10.46 12.60 -14.86
CA PHE A 216 10.23 13.98 -15.32
C PHE A 216 9.76 14.91 -14.20
N ALA A 217 9.70 14.44 -12.95
CA ALA A 217 9.18 15.22 -11.84
C ALA A 217 9.95 16.55 -11.64
N PHE A 218 9.18 17.63 -11.44
CA PHE A 218 9.74 18.93 -11.12
C PHE A 218 10.30 18.94 -9.69
N TRP A 219 9.59 18.31 -8.77
CA TRP A 219 10.00 18.23 -7.37
C TRP A 219 10.95 17.06 -7.17
N LYS A 220 12.24 17.35 -7.14
CA LYS A 220 13.31 16.36 -6.96
C LYS A 220 14.09 16.64 -5.69
N ARG A 221 14.63 15.59 -5.09
CA ARG A 221 15.59 15.70 -4.01
C ARG A 221 16.89 16.29 -4.55
N HIS A 222 17.32 17.39 -3.97
CA HIS A 222 18.64 17.97 -4.20
C HIS A 222 19.53 17.75 -2.98
N VAL A 223 20.77 17.37 -3.19
CA VAL A 223 21.79 17.23 -2.15
C VAL A 223 22.70 18.44 -2.25
N SER A 224 22.89 19.14 -1.13
CA SER A 224 23.80 20.26 -1.05
C SER A 224 25.23 19.85 -1.34
N THR A 225 26.04 20.76 -1.89
CA THR A 225 27.49 20.59 -2.10
C THR A 225 28.25 20.37 -0.77
N ASN A 226 27.68 20.82 0.35
CA ASN A 226 28.23 20.65 1.71
C ASN A 226 27.92 19.27 2.32
N CYS A 227 27.49 18.30 1.51
CA CYS A 227 27.17 16.97 2.01
C CYS A 227 28.44 16.24 2.49
N THR A 228 28.47 15.90 3.78
CA THR A 228 29.58 15.16 4.42
C THR A 228 29.51 13.65 4.18
N SER A 229 28.60 13.16 3.36
CA SER A 229 28.40 11.73 3.08
C SER A 229 28.19 10.85 4.34
N CYS A 230 27.68 11.40 5.45
CA CYS A 230 27.51 10.71 6.72
C CYS A 230 26.51 9.54 6.72
N GLY A 231 25.75 9.36 5.63
CA GLY A 231 24.83 8.22 5.45
C GLY A 231 23.54 8.24 6.28
N ARG A 232 23.28 9.24 7.14
CA ARG A 232 22.06 9.33 7.96
C ARG A 232 20.78 9.31 7.12
N CYS A 233 20.74 10.11 6.05
CA CYS A 233 19.59 10.14 5.12
C CYS A 233 19.33 8.78 4.48
N SER A 234 20.37 8.00 4.19
CA SER A 234 20.26 6.65 3.62
C SER A 234 19.75 5.62 4.64
N ALA A 235 20.12 5.77 5.90
CA ALA A 235 19.62 4.93 7.00
C ALA A 235 18.14 5.15 7.28
N GLN A 236 17.66 6.40 7.14
CA GLN A 236 16.28 6.79 7.40
C GLN A 236 15.36 6.46 6.22
N TYR A 237 15.90 6.35 5.00
CA TYR A 237 15.09 6.15 3.81
C TYR A 237 14.51 4.73 3.71
N PRO A 238 13.17 4.55 3.70
CA PRO A 238 12.55 3.23 3.79
C PRO A 238 12.81 2.36 2.56
N ALA A 239 12.97 2.95 1.38
CA ALA A 239 13.18 2.20 0.14
C ALA A 239 14.65 1.78 -0.12
N GLY A 240 15.61 2.19 0.72
CA GLY A 240 16.99 1.69 0.72
C GLY A 240 17.86 2.01 -0.51
N ILE A 241 17.45 2.98 -1.34
CA ILE A 241 18.13 3.32 -2.61
C ILE A 241 19.39 4.14 -2.39
N LEU A 242 19.38 4.96 -1.34
CA LEU A 242 20.46 5.91 -1.06
C LEU A 242 21.74 5.25 -0.52
N LYS A 243 21.77 3.93 -0.37
CA LYS A 243 22.92 3.24 0.22
C LYS A 243 24.13 3.15 -0.69
N GLU A 244 23.88 3.04 -1.99
CA GLU A 244 24.98 2.89 -2.96
C GLU A 244 25.64 4.24 -3.24
N ASN A 245 24.85 5.30 -3.38
CA ASN A 245 25.35 6.67 -3.57
C ASN A 245 24.36 7.67 -2.96
N PRO A 246 24.62 8.23 -1.77
CA PRO A 246 23.72 9.17 -1.12
C PRO A 246 23.55 10.49 -1.90
N VAL A 247 24.50 10.80 -2.76
CA VAL A 247 24.48 12.01 -3.60
C VAL A 247 23.61 11.84 -4.84
N LEU A 248 23.56 10.61 -5.41
CA LEU A 248 22.76 10.35 -6.60
C LEU A 248 21.26 10.24 -6.24
N SER A 249 20.51 11.21 -6.67
CA SER A 249 19.05 11.19 -6.59
C SER A 249 18.49 10.49 -7.82
N GLN A 250 17.83 9.33 -7.63
CA GLN A 250 17.05 8.69 -8.69
C GLN A 250 15.57 9.08 -8.51
N PRO A 251 15.05 10.04 -9.30
CA PRO A 251 13.66 10.52 -9.15
C PRO A 251 12.63 9.39 -9.32
N SER A 252 12.89 8.45 -10.22
CA SER A 252 12.02 7.30 -10.48
C SER A 252 11.83 6.37 -9.27
N GLU A 253 12.68 6.44 -8.28
CA GLU A 253 12.62 5.60 -7.08
C GLU A 253 12.34 6.41 -5.81
N CYS A 254 12.36 7.73 -5.88
CA CYS A 254 12.09 8.58 -4.74
C CYS A 254 10.59 8.60 -4.41
N LEU A 255 10.23 8.26 -3.16
CA LEU A 255 8.85 8.27 -2.66
C LEU A 255 8.38 9.64 -2.19
N THR A 256 9.22 10.68 -2.30
CA THR A 256 8.96 12.05 -1.79
C THR A 256 8.41 12.08 -0.35
N CYS A 257 8.80 11.10 0.47
CA CYS A 257 8.32 10.94 1.85
C CYS A 257 8.97 11.88 2.87
N GLN A 258 9.90 12.75 2.43
CA GLN A 258 10.65 13.74 3.23
C GLN A 258 11.46 13.17 4.43
N ALA A 259 11.49 11.87 4.64
CA ALA A 259 12.21 11.25 5.75
C ALA A 259 13.73 11.54 5.76
N CYS A 260 14.31 11.91 4.63
CA CYS A 260 15.72 12.28 4.52
C CYS A 260 16.01 13.77 4.78
N VAL A 261 14.96 14.61 4.88
CA VAL A 261 15.09 16.06 5.13
C VAL A 261 15.10 16.35 6.62
N SER A 262 14.44 15.52 7.41
CA SER A 262 14.33 15.65 8.87
C SER A 262 15.56 15.13 9.64
N VAL A 263 16.68 14.83 8.97
CA VAL A 263 17.92 14.27 9.52
C VAL A 263 19.05 15.31 9.34
#